data_15365a95a8e4816e655a2b1b79887853
#
_entry.id   15365a95a8e4816e655a2b1b79887853
#
_cell.length_a   1.000
_cell.length_b   1.000
_cell.length_c   1.000
_cell.angle_alpha   90.00
_cell.angle_beta   90.00
_cell.angle_gamma   90.00
#
_symmetry.space_group_name_H-M   'P 1'
#
loop_
_entity.id
_entity.type
_entity.pdbx_description
1 polymer ?
#
loop_
_entity_poly.entity_id
_entity_poly.type
_entity_poly.pdbx_seq_one_letter_code
_entity_poly.pdbx_strand_id
1 'polypeptide(L)'
;MHGATRGPNLRTFRATYSPDTSSYFWGDEITIPKPKKTFRYTFQNIQGLPINPYADKHNQIITAMKETEADIYGLAELNLNFKKLEPSSQWKERFTKLSRKHSVHAYNQHDSSQANTLFGGTAQITVGASSHAALNSEEDESGLGRWVWTLYAGKSNARLRVISGYRPNKDTQDQTGSVYSQHERYLRSKEDYRNPHRAFSKDLEKQIDKWMENGEQLIIGLDANNNVRTGEVNAMMRNKGLIEIHASQHPKLPPESTCDKNTQDIPVDGI
;
A
#
# COMPACT_ATOMS: atom_id res chain seq x y z
N MET A 1 -14.17 -28.22 20.37
CA MET A 1 -13.20 -27.11 20.60
C MET A 1 -13.18 -26.29 19.34
N HIS A 2 -13.88 -25.13 19.33
CA HIS A 2 -13.93 -24.23 18.17
C HIS A 2 -12.78 -23.24 18.32
N GLY A 3 -11.76 -23.39 17.49
CA GLY A 3 -10.70 -22.42 17.35
C GLY A 3 -11.27 -21.15 16.69
N ALA A 4 -11.40 -20.08 17.45
CA ALA A 4 -11.71 -18.78 16.91
C ALA A 4 -10.54 -18.33 16.04
N THR A 5 -10.73 -18.29 14.73
CA THR A 5 -9.86 -17.62 13.79
C THR A 5 -9.94 -16.12 14.11
N ARG A 6 -8.88 -15.57 14.70
CA ARG A 6 -8.73 -14.13 14.85
C ARG A 6 -8.70 -13.53 13.43
N GLY A 7 -9.74 -12.77 13.09
CA GLY A 7 -9.75 -11.97 11.90
C GLY A 7 -8.59 -10.96 11.94
N PRO A 8 -8.14 -10.45 10.77
CA PRO A 8 -7.13 -9.42 10.72
C PRO A 8 -7.61 -8.23 11.55
N ASN A 9 -6.79 -7.81 12.52
CA ASN A 9 -7.02 -6.57 13.24
C ASN A 9 -6.93 -5.42 12.24
N LEU A 10 -8.07 -5.03 11.66
CA LEU A 10 -8.21 -3.68 11.14
C LEU A 10 -8.07 -2.79 12.37
N ARG A 11 -6.83 -2.34 12.64
CA ARG A 11 -6.63 -1.25 13.59
C ARG A 11 -7.26 0.00 12.97
N THR A 12 -8.57 0.13 13.14
CA THR A 12 -9.14 1.46 13.25
C THR A 12 -8.40 2.08 14.42
N PHE A 13 -7.63 3.12 14.20
CA PHE A 13 -7.06 3.93 15.26
C PHE A 13 -8.23 4.55 16.03
N ARG A 14 -8.83 3.78 16.94
CA ARG A 14 -9.68 4.32 17.97
C ARG A 14 -8.73 4.81 19.06
N ALA A 15 -8.53 6.12 19.11
CA ALA A 15 -8.01 6.73 20.30
C ALA A 15 -8.98 6.40 21.45
N THR A 16 -8.66 5.38 22.24
CA THR A 16 -9.34 5.15 23.50
C THR A 16 -8.76 6.14 24.50
N TYR A 17 -9.50 7.19 24.78
CA TYR A 17 -9.18 8.15 25.83
C TYR A 17 -9.15 7.43 27.18
N SER A 18 -7.97 7.29 27.76
CA SER A 18 -7.77 6.92 29.16
C SER A 18 -7.25 8.17 29.90
N PRO A 19 -7.96 8.68 30.92
CA PRO A 19 -7.57 9.93 31.56
C PRO A 19 -6.29 9.87 32.42
N ASP A 20 -5.69 8.69 32.62
CA ASP A 20 -4.61 8.49 33.60
C ASP A 20 -3.26 8.00 33.05
N THR A 21 -3.10 7.92 31.76
CA THR A 21 -1.78 7.71 31.15
C THR A 21 -1.54 8.81 30.15
N SER A 22 -0.33 9.36 30.10
CA SER A 22 0.13 10.24 29.03
C SER A 22 0.01 9.52 27.70
N SER A 23 -1.24 9.43 27.20
CA SER A 23 -1.55 8.82 25.93
C SER A 23 -1.04 9.72 24.82
N TYR A 24 0.03 9.33 24.18
CA TYR A 24 0.48 9.96 22.95
C TYR A 24 -0.56 9.65 21.87
N PHE A 25 -1.13 10.68 21.27
CA PHE A 25 -1.97 10.53 20.08
C PHE A 25 -1.07 10.32 18.87
N TRP A 26 -1.38 9.30 18.10
CA TRP A 26 -0.70 8.99 16.86
C TRP A 26 -1.59 9.38 15.69
N GLY A 27 -1.20 10.43 14.96
CA GLY A 27 -1.95 10.94 13.83
C GLY A 27 -3.19 11.75 14.17
N ASP A 28 -3.91 12.21 13.15
CA ASP A 28 -5.14 12.97 13.28
C ASP A 28 -6.31 12.06 13.66
N GLU A 29 -7.26 12.57 14.44
CA GLU A 29 -8.51 11.86 14.74
C GLU A 29 -9.29 11.59 13.44
N ILE A 30 -9.50 10.31 13.13
CA ILE A 30 -10.29 9.91 11.96
C ILE A 30 -11.76 10.34 12.08
N THR A 31 -12.24 10.58 13.31
CA THR A 31 -13.60 11.03 13.60
C THR A 31 -13.90 12.46 13.14
N ILE A 32 -12.89 13.24 12.81
CA ILE A 32 -13.08 14.58 12.26
C ILE A 32 -13.56 14.45 10.81
N PRO A 33 -14.72 15.04 10.45
CA PRO A 33 -15.17 15.07 9.06
C PRO A 33 -14.08 15.60 8.13
N LYS A 34 -13.88 14.95 7.00
CA LYS A 34 -12.89 15.40 6.03
C LYS A 34 -13.13 16.85 5.62
N PRO A 35 -12.13 17.75 5.70
CA PRO A 35 -12.29 19.13 5.28
C PRO A 35 -12.74 19.24 3.82
N LYS A 36 -13.57 20.24 3.52
CA LYS A 36 -14.01 20.49 2.14
C LYS A 36 -12.80 20.77 1.23
N LYS A 37 -12.82 20.24 0.00
CA LYS A 37 -11.78 20.42 -1.02
C LYS A 37 -10.43 19.75 -0.69
N THR A 38 -10.42 18.80 0.24
CA THR A 38 -9.28 17.93 0.48
C THR A 38 -9.58 16.52 -0.03
N PHE A 39 -8.55 15.72 -0.23
CA PHE A 39 -8.69 14.28 -0.38
C PHE A 39 -7.99 13.57 0.78
N ARG A 40 -8.43 12.35 1.06
CA ARG A 40 -7.84 11.50 2.07
C ARG A 40 -7.29 10.25 1.40
N TYR A 41 -6.00 10.04 1.57
CA TYR A 41 -5.33 8.82 1.16
C TYR A 41 -5.08 7.94 2.39
N THR A 42 -5.39 6.66 2.28
CA THR A 42 -5.06 5.65 3.29
C THR A 42 -4.29 4.53 2.62
N PHE A 43 -3.35 3.94 3.35
CA PHE A 43 -2.55 2.81 2.88
C PHE A 43 -2.55 1.70 3.95
N GLN A 44 -2.63 0.43 3.50
CA GLN A 44 -2.62 -0.72 4.40
C GLN A 44 -2.07 -1.97 3.73
N ASN A 45 -1.22 -2.71 4.43
CA ASN A 45 -0.94 -4.11 4.14
C ASN A 45 -2.12 -4.96 4.66
N ILE A 46 -2.72 -5.75 3.77
CA ILE A 46 -3.93 -6.52 4.09
C ILE A 46 -3.69 -8.01 4.26
N GLN A 47 -2.44 -8.48 4.15
CA GLN A 47 -2.07 -9.88 4.33
C GLN A 47 -2.95 -10.86 3.54
N GLY A 48 -3.13 -10.59 2.26
CA GLY A 48 -3.87 -11.42 1.31
C GLY A 48 -5.39 -11.18 1.28
N LEU A 49 -5.96 -11.34 0.10
CA LEU A 49 -7.40 -11.35 -0.14
C LEU A 49 -7.88 -12.77 -0.41
N PRO A 50 -9.06 -13.16 0.09
CA PRO A 50 -9.72 -14.37 -0.36
C PRO A 50 -10.07 -14.28 -1.85
N ILE A 51 -9.95 -15.42 -2.56
CA ILE A 51 -10.34 -15.52 -3.99
C ILE A 51 -11.84 -15.19 -4.14
N ASN A 52 -12.66 -15.64 -3.19
CA ASN A 52 -14.08 -15.30 -3.20
C ASN A 52 -14.29 -13.81 -2.89
N PRO A 53 -14.75 -12.99 -3.86
CA PRO A 53 -14.95 -11.56 -3.65
C PRO A 53 -16.06 -11.22 -2.66
N TYR A 54 -16.88 -12.19 -2.25
CA TYR A 54 -17.94 -12.03 -1.25
C TYR A 54 -17.51 -12.40 0.17
N ALA A 55 -16.27 -12.82 0.37
CA ALA A 55 -15.75 -13.13 1.70
C ALA A 55 -15.71 -11.87 2.60
N ASP A 56 -15.81 -12.07 3.90
CA ASP A 56 -15.90 -11.00 4.90
C ASP A 56 -14.78 -9.98 4.83
N LYS A 57 -13.58 -10.41 4.50
CA LYS A 57 -12.42 -9.51 4.37
C LYS A 57 -12.62 -8.40 3.34
N HIS A 58 -13.28 -8.70 2.21
CA HIS A 58 -13.62 -7.67 1.23
C HIS A 58 -14.64 -6.66 1.79
N ASN A 59 -15.62 -7.15 2.58
CA ASN A 59 -16.58 -6.27 3.24
C ASN A 59 -15.90 -5.40 4.30
N GLN A 60 -14.94 -5.95 5.06
CA GLN A 60 -14.15 -5.19 6.05
C GLN A 60 -13.39 -4.03 5.40
N ILE A 61 -12.73 -4.27 4.27
CA ILE A 61 -12.02 -3.21 3.52
C ILE A 61 -13.00 -2.12 3.08
N ILE A 62 -14.16 -2.51 2.52
CA ILE A 62 -15.19 -1.55 2.10
C ILE A 62 -15.70 -0.74 3.31
N THR A 63 -15.89 -1.38 4.45
CA THR A 63 -16.33 -0.72 5.68
C THR A 63 -15.26 0.27 6.18
N ALA A 64 -13.99 -0.14 6.23
CA ALA A 64 -12.88 0.74 6.61
C ALA A 64 -12.80 1.97 5.69
N MET A 65 -12.98 1.80 4.37
CA MET A 65 -13.03 2.93 3.44
C MET A 65 -14.18 3.89 3.76
N LYS A 66 -15.36 3.36 4.11
CA LYS A 66 -16.50 4.21 4.50
C LYS A 66 -16.24 4.96 5.80
N GLU A 67 -15.70 4.27 6.81
CA GLU A 67 -15.42 4.84 8.12
C GLU A 67 -14.33 5.91 8.07
N THR A 68 -13.32 5.73 7.23
CA THR A 68 -12.24 6.69 7.06
C THR A 68 -12.55 7.80 6.05
N GLU A 69 -13.69 7.73 5.34
CA GLU A 69 -14.01 8.65 4.23
C GLU A 69 -12.86 8.78 3.23
N ALA A 70 -12.15 7.68 2.96
CA ALA A 70 -11.02 7.68 2.04
C ALA A 70 -11.48 7.95 0.60
N ASP A 71 -10.76 8.84 -0.08
CA ASP A 71 -10.94 9.08 -1.53
C ASP A 71 -10.04 8.17 -2.35
N ILE A 72 -8.86 7.88 -1.80
CA ILE A 72 -7.87 6.99 -2.40
C ILE A 72 -7.43 6.00 -1.34
N TYR A 73 -7.45 4.72 -1.66
CA TYR A 73 -7.10 3.63 -0.76
C TYR A 73 -6.05 2.74 -1.41
N GLY A 74 -4.84 2.72 -0.84
CA GLY A 74 -3.73 1.87 -1.26
C GLY A 74 -3.71 0.55 -0.46
N LEU A 75 -3.48 -0.55 -1.16
CA LEU A 75 -3.38 -1.88 -0.55
C LEU A 75 -2.08 -2.57 -0.95
N ALA A 76 -1.49 -3.28 -0.01
CA ALA A 76 -0.35 -4.17 -0.22
C ALA A 76 -0.68 -5.61 0.18
N GLU A 77 0.09 -6.56 -0.33
CA GLU A 77 -0.06 -8.01 -0.12
C GLU A 77 -1.45 -8.54 -0.45
N LEU A 78 -1.90 -8.32 -1.68
CA LEU A 78 -3.19 -8.84 -2.14
C LEU A 78 -3.22 -10.36 -2.23
N ASN A 79 -2.09 -10.99 -2.54
CA ASN A 79 -1.90 -12.43 -2.67
C ASN A 79 -2.83 -13.09 -3.71
N LEU A 80 -3.26 -12.35 -4.72
CA LEU A 80 -4.09 -12.81 -5.83
C LEU A 80 -3.33 -12.75 -7.15
N ASN A 81 -3.54 -13.73 -8.01
CA ASN A 81 -3.03 -13.72 -9.38
C ASN A 81 -4.05 -13.07 -10.32
N PHE A 82 -3.90 -11.78 -10.58
CA PHE A 82 -4.84 -11.02 -11.41
C PHE A 82 -4.81 -11.42 -12.90
N LYS A 83 -3.81 -12.17 -13.35
CA LYS A 83 -3.80 -12.74 -14.70
C LYS A 83 -4.78 -13.92 -14.85
N LYS A 84 -4.99 -14.66 -13.77
CA LYS A 84 -5.85 -15.87 -13.76
C LYS A 84 -7.26 -15.58 -13.35
N LEU A 85 -7.44 -14.58 -12.51
CA LEU A 85 -8.74 -14.24 -12.00
C LEU A 85 -9.36 -13.23 -12.97
N GLU A 86 -10.30 -13.71 -13.79
CA GLU A 86 -11.38 -12.88 -14.35
C GLU A 86 -12.12 -12.03 -13.26
N PRO A 87 -11.89 -12.19 -12.01
CA PRO A 87 -12.53 -11.47 -10.92
C PRO A 87 -11.97 -10.09 -10.68
N SER A 88 -11.05 -9.59 -11.46
CA SER A 88 -10.74 -8.16 -11.40
C SER A 88 -12.00 -7.31 -11.65
N SER A 89 -12.94 -7.77 -12.50
CA SER A 89 -14.23 -7.13 -12.68
C SER A 89 -15.14 -7.30 -11.46
N GLN A 90 -15.30 -8.51 -10.94
CA GLN A 90 -16.13 -8.76 -9.75
C GLN A 90 -15.59 -8.04 -8.52
N TRP A 91 -14.28 -8.00 -8.34
CA TRP A 91 -13.67 -7.25 -7.24
C TRP A 91 -13.86 -5.75 -7.43
N LYS A 92 -13.67 -5.23 -8.64
CA LYS A 92 -13.95 -3.82 -8.98
C LYS A 92 -15.41 -3.45 -8.70
N GLU A 93 -16.34 -4.31 -9.08
CA GLU A 93 -17.78 -4.09 -8.85
C GLU A 93 -18.14 -3.96 -7.37
N ARG A 94 -17.40 -4.59 -6.45
CA ARG A 94 -17.64 -4.45 -5.01
C ARG A 94 -17.55 -3.00 -4.52
N PHE A 95 -16.72 -2.19 -5.16
CA PHE A 95 -16.53 -0.79 -4.78
C PHE A 95 -17.65 0.14 -5.28
N THR A 96 -18.58 -0.34 -6.10
CA THR A 96 -19.80 0.39 -6.45
C THR A 96 -20.65 0.73 -5.22
N LYS A 97 -20.50 -0.07 -4.13
CA LYS A 97 -21.16 0.18 -2.84
C LYS A 97 -20.64 1.42 -2.12
N LEU A 98 -19.45 1.89 -2.44
CA LEU A 98 -18.85 3.12 -1.89
C LEU A 98 -19.25 4.32 -2.73
N SER A 99 -19.16 4.17 -4.03
CA SER A 99 -19.49 5.22 -4.99
C SER A 99 -19.76 4.58 -6.35
N ARG A 100 -20.77 5.08 -7.09
CA ARG A 100 -20.95 4.70 -8.49
C ARG A 100 -19.78 5.10 -9.37
N LYS A 101 -19.01 6.11 -8.91
CA LYS A 101 -17.83 6.63 -9.56
C LYS A 101 -16.62 6.15 -8.78
N HIS A 102 -15.91 5.19 -9.34
CA HIS A 102 -14.71 4.61 -8.75
C HIS A 102 -13.81 4.09 -9.85
N SER A 103 -12.53 3.99 -9.54
CA SER A 103 -11.54 3.26 -10.33
C SER A 103 -10.75 2.33 -9.43
N VAL A 104 -10.37 1.18 -9.96
CA VAL A 104 -9.54 0.22 -9.26
C VAL A 104 -8.41 -0.18 -10.19
N HIS A 105 -7.18 -0.01 -9.71
CA HIS A 105 -6.00 -0.54 -10.36
C HIS A 105 -5.30 -1.50 -9.41
N ALA A 106 -5.12 -2.75 -9.83
CA ALA A 106 -4.51 -3.80 -9.03
C ALA A 106 -3.63 -4.66 -9.92
N TYR A 107 -2.43 -5.00 -9.43
CA TYR A 107 -1.47 -5.75 -10.20
C TYR A 107 -0.72 -6.81 -9.39
N ASN A 108 -0.64 -8.01 -9.94
CA ASN A 108 0.22 -9.10 -9.52
C ASN A 108 0.13 -10.21 -10.58
N GLN A 109 1.01 -10.21 -11.58
CA GLN A 109 0.89 -11.06 -12.78
C GLN A 109 2.21 -11.63 -13.28
N HIS A 110 3.29 -11.53 -12.50
CA HIS A 110 4.65 -11.87 -12.96
C HIS A 110 4.90 -13.37 -13.17
N ASP A 111 4.03 -14.24 -12.69
CA ASP A 111 4.22 -15.68 -12.77
C ASP A 111 3.34 -16.28 -13.86
N SER A 112 3.90 -17.26 -14.58
CA SER A 112 3.18 -18.14 -15.50
C SER A 112 2.39 -19.25 -14.78
N SER A 113 2.46 -19.30 -13.45
CA SER A 113 1.75 -20.24 -12.59
C SER A 113 0.26 -20.29 -12.91
N GLN A 114 -0.30 -21.48 -12.87
CA GLN A 114 -1.74 -21.72 -13.01
C GLN A 114 -2.49 -21.47 -11.69
N ALA A 115 -1.77 -21.18 -10.61
CA ALA A 115 -2.37 -20.92 -9.30
C ALA A 115 -3.16 -19.59 -9.29
N ASN A 116 -4.30 -19.60 -8.62
CA ASN A 116 -5.09 -18.39 -8.39
C ASN A 116 -4.47 -17.47 -7.32
N THR A 117 -3.59 -18.03 -6.48
CA THR A 117 -2.84 -17.30 -5.46
C THR A 117 -1.45 -17.02 -5.99
N LEU A 118 -1.02 -15.78 -5.90
CA LEU A 118 0.32 -15.30 -6.19
C LEU A 118 0.70 -14.32 -5.09
N PHE A 119 1.73 -14.62 -4.32
CA PHE A 119 2.11 -13.82 -3.15
C PHE A 119 2.56 -12.41 -3.54
N GLY A 120 2.24 -11.42 -2.68
CA GLY A 120 2.51 -10.01 -2.92
C GLY A 120 1.39 -9.31 -3.68
N GLY A 121 1.75 -8.32 -4.49
CA GLY A 121 0.80 -7.53 -5.27
C GLY A 121 0.27 -6.30 -4.53
N THR A 122 -0.06 -5.28 -5.32
CA THR A 122 -0.53 -3.98 -4.83
C THR A 122 -1.80 -3.55 -5.56
N ALA A 123 -2.60 -2.72 -4.91
CA ALA A 123 -3.78 -2.11 -5.53
C ALA A 123 -3.99 -0.69 -5.05
N GLN A 124 -4.70 0.07 -5.87
CA GLN A 124 -5.21 1.39 -5.54
C GLN A 124 -6.68 1.49 -5.94
N ILE A 125 -7.50 1.93 -5.00
CA ILE A 125 -8.92 2.19 -5.21
C ILE A 125 -9.14 3.68 -5.04
N THR A 126 -9.75 4.31 -6.05
CA THR A 126 -10.11 5.73 -6.02
C THR A 126 -11.61 5.86 -6.14
N VAL A 127 -12.23 6.68 -5.30
CA VAL A 127 -13.69 6.81 -5.26
C VAL A 127 -14.15 8.28 -5.37
N GLY A 128 -15.40 8.44 -5.75
CA GLY A 128 -16.07 9.75 -5.79
C GLY A 128 -15.44 10.73 -6.79
N ALA A 129 -15.30 11.99 -6.37
CA ALA A 129 -14.77 13.05 -7.21
C ALA A 129 -13.31 12.81 -7.64
N SER A 130 -12.52 12.17 -6.79
CA SER A 130 -11.10 11.87 -7.08
C SER A 130 -10.94 10.91 -8.27
N SER A 131 -11.90 10.01 -8.50
CA SER A 131 -11.86 9.12 -9.68
C SER A 131 -11.99 9.86 -11.02
N HIS A 132 -12.59 11.05 -11.03
CA HIS A 132 -12.66 11.88 -12.23
C HIS A 132 -11.37 12.66 -12.51
N ALA A 133 -10.56 12.89 -11.49
CA ALA A 133 -9.28 13.55 -11.62
C ALA A 133 -8.17 12.59 -12.07
N ALA A 134 -8.42 11.29 -12.06
CA ALA A 134 -7.46 10.28 -12.50
C ALA A 134 -7.21 10.40 -14.02
N LEU A 135 -5.96 10.62 -14.39
CA LEU A 135 -5.51 10.76 -15.78
C LEU A 135 -5.00 9.42 -16.33
N ASN A 136 -4.19 8.73 -15.55
CA ASN A 136 -3.60 7.45 -15.91
C ASN A 136 -3.30 6.62 -14.67
N SER A 137 -3.29 5.29 -14.80
CA SER A 137 -2.90 4.34 -13.76
C SER A 137 -2.08 3.22 -14.39
N GLU A 138 -0.95 2.90 -13.79
CA GLU A 138 -0.08 1.82 -14.22
C GLU A 138 0.59 1.14 -13.03
N GLU A 139 1.35 0.15 -13.31
CA GLU A 139 2.07 -0.70 -12.36
C GLU A 139 3.58 -0.62 -12.53
N ASP A 140 4.28 -1.36 -11.69
CA ASP A 140 5.70 -1.65 -11.79
C ASP A 140 6.05 -2.31 -13.13
N GLU A 141 6.94 -1.68 -13.91
CA GLU A 141 7.36 -2.14 -15.24
C GLU A 141 7.94 -3.56 -15.23
N SER A 142 8.46 -4.06 -14.10
CA SER A 142 8.96 -5.43 -14.00
C SER A 142 7.86 -6.49 -14.04
N GLY A 143 6.61 -6.12 -13.77
CA GLY A 143 5.49 -7.05 -13.64
C GLY A 143 5.40 -7.75 -12.28
N LEU A 144 6.29 -7.45 -11.34
CA LEU A 144 6.34 -8.08 -10.01
C LEU A 144 5.26 -7.60 -9.04
N GLY A 145 4.46 -6.58 -9.43
CA GLY A 145 3.40 -6.06 -8.57
C GLY A 145 3.90 -5.35 -7.32
N ARG A 146 5.15 -4.83 -7.37
CA ARG A 146 5.79 -4.14 -6.24
C ARG A 146 5.15 -2.80 -5.93
N TRP A 147 4.58 -2.13 -6.92
CA TRP A 147 3.77 -0.93 -6.77
C TRP A 147 2.77 -0.78 -7.91
N VAL A 148 1.72 -0.04 -7.61
CA VAL A 148 0.80 0.57 -8.57
C VAL A 148 0.72 2.06 -8.28
N TRP A 149 0.39 2.84 -9.30
CA TRP A 149 0.23 4.27 -9.15
C TRP A 149 -0.92 4.82 -10.00
N THR A 150 -1.42 5.97 -9.58
CA THR A 150 -2.37 6.76 -10.36
C THR A 150 -1.92 8.21 -10.39
N LEU A 151 -1.93 8.79 -11.58
CA LEU A 151 -1.67 10.20 -11.80
C LEU A 151 -2.98 10.97 -11.81
N TYR A 152 -3.07 12.01 -11.02
CA TYR A 152 -4.25 12.86 -10.89
C TYR A 152 -3.98 14.26 -11.41
N ALA A 153 -5.00 14.85 -12.09
CA ALA A 153 -5.02 16.25 -12.41
C ALA A 153 -5.29 17.08 -11.14
N GLY A 154 -4.44 18.03 -10.88
CA GLY A 154 -4.59 19.02 -9.82
C GLY A 154 -5.07 20.37 -10.35
N LYS A 155 -5.19 21.34 -9.45
CA LYS A 155 -5.51 22.72 -9.80
C LYS A 155 -4.33 23.39 -10.52
N SER A 156 -4.61 24.26 -11.48
CA SER A 156 -3.58 25.04 -12.20
C SER A 156 -2.51 24.19 -12.89
N ASN A 157 -2.93 23.11 -13.55
CA ASN A 157 -2.06 22.14 -14.22
C ASN A 157 -1.10 21.36 -13.29
N ALA A 158 -1.26 21.45 -11.97
CA ALA A 158 -0.52 20.60 -11.06
C ALA A 158 -0.83 19.11 -11.34
N ARG A 159 0.15 18.27 -11.18
CA ARG A 159 0.01 16.82 -11.31
C ARG A 159 0.41 16.16 -10.00
N LEU A 160 -0.45 15.28 -9.50
CA LEU A 160 -0.21 14.50 -8.29
C LEU A 160 -0.18 13.03 -8.66
N ARG A 161 0.93 12.37 -8.38
CA ARG A 161 1.05 10.92 -8.48
C ARG A 161 0.94 10.32 -7.08
N VAL A 162 0.00 9.40 -6.92
CA VAL A 162 -0.14 8.61 -5.69
C VAL A 162 0.32 7.19 -6.00
N ILE A 163 1.20 6.67 -5.17
CA ILE A 163 1.84 5.36 -5.33
C ILE A 163 1.47 4.50 -4.12
N SER A 164 1.11 3.26 -4.35
CA SER A 164 0.90 2.23 -3.33
C SER A 164 1.88 1.10 -3.57
N GLY A 165 2.81 0.90 -2.63
CA GLY A 165 3.96 0.02 -2.83
C GLY A 165 4.13 -1.03 -1.74
N TYR A 166 4.81 -2.12 -2.10
CA TYR A 166 5.18 -3.21 -1.23
C TYR A 166 6.59 -3.70 -1.55
N ARG A 167 7.47 -3.60 -0.58
CA ARG A 167 8.82 -4.17 -0.65
C ARG A 167 8.82 -5.54 0.02
N PRO A 168 9.19 -6.62 -0.69
CA PRO A 168 9.13 -7.97 -0.12
C PRO A 168 9.97 -8.09 1.14
N ASN A 169 9.45 -8.77 2.16
CA ASN A 169 10.22 -9.10 3.35
C ASN A 169 11.19 -10.25 3.04
N LYS A 170 12.44 -10.12 3.47
CA LYS A 170 13.39 -11.22 3.45
C LYS A 170 13.16 -12.07 4.70
N ASP A 171 12.41 -13.14 4.54
CA ASP A 171 12.26 -14.10 5.62
C ASP A 171 13.61 -14.74 5.95
N THR A 172 13.89 -14.91 7.25
CA THR A 172 15.13 -15.53 7.74
C THR A 172 15.14 -17.04 7.53
N GLN A 173 13.99 -17.64 7.26
CA GLN A 173 13.86 -19.04 6.88
C GLN A 173 13.72 -19.12 5.37
N ASP A 174 14.55 -19.91 4.70
CA ASP A 174 14.53 -20.20 3.27
C ASP A 174 13.19 -20.82 2.81
N GLN A 175 12.12 -20.06 2.93
CA GLN A 175 10.81 -20.47 2.46
C GLN A 175 10.72 -20.22 0.96
N THR A 176 10.79 -21.28 0.17
CA THR A 176 10.67 -21.25 -1.30
C THR A 176 9.36 -20.61 -1.78
N GLY A 177 8.39 -20.40 -0.89
CA GLY A 177 7.10 -19.77 -1.15
C GLY A 177 6.96 -18.30 -0.75
N SER A 178 8.02 -17.63 -0.30
CA SER A 178 7.93 -16.21 0.08
C SER A 178 7.89 -15.28 -1.14
N VAL A 179 7.35 -14.06 -0.97
CA VAL A 179 7.38 -13.01 -2.01
C VAL A 179 8.82 -12.72 -2.43
N TYR A 180 9.74 -12.68 -1.47
CA TYR A 180 11.15 -12.44 -1.74
C TYR A 180 11.74 -13.50 -2.67
N SER A 181 11.54 -14.79 -2.37
CA SER A 181 12.05 -15.88 -3.21
C SER A 181 11.39 -15.95 -4.59
N GLN A 182 10.12 -15.55 -4.71
CA GLN A 182 9.45 -15.42 -6.00
C GLN A 182 10.09 -14.33 -6.84
N HIS A 183 10.32 -13.15 -6.26
CA HIS A 183 10.98 -12.04 -6.95
C HIS A 183 12.41 -12.40 -7.35
N GLU A 184 13.17 -13.08 -6.48
CA GLU A 184 14.53 -13.50 -6.80
C GLU A 184 14.56 -14.45 -8.00
N ARG A 185 13.70 -15.48 -8.03
CA ARG A 185 13.60 -16.40 -9.18
C ARG A 185 13.22 -15.67 -10.47
N TYR A 186 12.25 -14.75 -10.37
CA TYR A 186 11.83 -13.97 -11.53
C TYR A 186 12.96 -13.09 -12.07
N LEU A 187 13.63 -12.34 -11.21
CA LEU A 187 14.77 -11.49 -11.59
C LEU A 187 15.87 -12.33 -12.27
N ARG A 188 16.25 -13.45 -11.66
CA ARG A 188 17.23 -14.39 -12.27
C ARG A 188 16.79 -14.91 -13.63
N SER A 189 15.50 -15.18 -13.83
CA SER A 189 14.96 -15.60 -15.12
C SER A 189 15.05 -14.52 -16.20
N LYS A 190 15.26 -13.27 -15.80
CA LYS A 190 15.50 -12.11 -16.66
C LYS A 190 16.96 -11.69 -16.71
N GLU A 191 17.87 -12.57 -16.25
CA GLU A 191 19.30 -12.29 -16.13
C GLU A 191 19.65 -11.09 -15.24
N ASP A 192 18.73 -10.72 -14.35
CA ASP A 192 18.94 -9.72 -13.32
C ASP A 192 19.38 -10.40 -12.01
N TYR A 193 20.63 -10.21 -11.63
CA TYR A 193 21.24 -10.85 -10.47
C TYR A 193 21.20 -9.96 -9.21
N ARG A 194 20.49 -8.84 -9.26
CA ARG A 194 20.23 -8.04 -8.07
C ARG A 194 19.36 -8.82 -7.10
N ASN A 195 19.59 -8.69 -5.80
CA ASN A 195 18.63 -9.20 -4.83
C ASN A 195 17.33 -8.37 -4.88
N PRO A 196 16.17 -8.93 -4.48
CA PRO A 196 14.86 -8.27 -4.56
C PRO A 196 14.80 -6.91 -3.87
N HIS A 197 15.48 -6.71 -2.74
CA HIS A 197 15.52 -5.42 -2.05
C HIS A 197 16.25 -4.36 -2.87
N ARG A 198 17.43 -4.71 -3.41
CA ARG A 198 18.21 -3.80 -4.23
C ARG A 198 17.50 -3.49 -5.55
N ALA A 199 16.86 -4.50 -6.16
CA ALA A 199 16.06 -4.31 -7.37
C ALA A 199 14.90 -3.35 -7.09
N PHE A 200 14.12 -3.59 -6.01
CA PHE A 200 13.05 -2.71 -5.58
C PHE A 200 13.53 -1.25 -5.42
N SER A 201 14.54 -1.03 -4.58
CA SER A 201 15.01 0.31 -4.26
C SER A 201 15.53 1.05 -5.50
N LYS A 202 16.32 0.39 -6.34
CA LYS A 202 16.90 1.01 -7.53
C LYS A 202 15.86 1.30 -8.63
N ASP A 203 14.91 0.40 -8.82
CA ASP A 203 13.87 0.58 -9.83
C ASP A 203 12.88 1.67 -9.39
N LEU A 204 12.49 1.69 -8.10
CA LEU A 204 11.63 2.75 -7.57
C LEU A 204 12.34 4.12 -7.58
N GLU A 205 13.62 4.17 -7.20
CA GLU A 205 14.44 5.37 -7.27
C GLU A 205 14.43 5.98 -8.68
N LYS A 206 14.65 5.14 -9.71
CA LYS A 206 14.61 5.56 -11.11
C LYS A 206 13.24 6.10 -11.53
N GLN A 207 12.16 5.47 -11.06
CA GLN A 207 10.81 5.92 -11.37
C GLN A 207 10.50 7.27 -10.68
N ILE A 208 10.90 7.43 -9.42
CA ILE A 208 10.76 8.70 -8.69
C ILE A 208 11.47 9.83 -9.45
N ASP A 209 12.71 9.63 -9.90
CA ASP A 209 13.44 10.63 -10.67
C ASP A 209 12.66 11.05 -11.91
N LYS A 210 12.20 10.09 -12.71
CA LYS A 210 11.40 10.33 -13.91
C LYS A 210 10.12 11.14 -13.63
N TRP A 211 9.41 10.81 -12.55
CA TRP A 211 8.19 11.51 -12.17
C TRP A 211 8.46 12.94 -11.70
N MET A 212 9.52 13.12 -10.91
CA MET A 212 9.92 14.46 -10.44
C MET A 212 10.45 15.35 -11.58
N GLU A 213 11.18 14.78 -12.53
CA GLU A 213 11.61 15.49 -13.75
C GLU A 213 10.41 15.96 -14.59
N ASN A 214 9.30 15.22 -14.56
CA ASN A 214 8.04 15.64 -15.19
C ASN A 214 7.27 16.73 -14.40
N GLY A 215 7.82 17.20 -13.28
CA GLY A 215 7.19 18.20 -12.40
C GLY A 215 6.00 17.67 -11.60
N GLU A 216 5.93 16.37 -11.37
CA GLU A 216 4.85 15.76 -10.61
C GLU A 216 5.12 15.83 -9.09
N GLN A 217 4.07 16.07 -8.32
CA GLN A 217 4.07 15.90 -6.88
C GLN A 217 3.80 14.42 -6.55
N LEU A 218 4.47 13.90 -5.54
CA LEU A 218 4.40 12.48 -5.20
C LEU A 218 3.84 12.28 -3.79
N ILE A 219 2.94 11.29 -3.65
CA ILE A 219 2.56 10.68 -2.36
C ILE A 219 2.81 9.19 -2.50
N ILE A 220 3.59 8.62 -1.59
CA ILE A 220 3.97 7.21 -1.61
C ILE A 220 3.54 6.55 -0.33
N GLY A 221 2.52 5.68 -0.39
CA GLY A 221 2.19 4.75 0.69
C GLY A 221 2.96 3.45 0.47
N LEU A 222 3.74 3.04 1.45
CA LEU A 222 4.68 1.95 1.29
C LEU A 222 4.75 1.06 2.54
N ASP A 223 4.50 -0.23 2.36
CA ASP A 223 5.06 -1.23 3.27
C ASP A 223 6.50 -1.51 2.83
N ALA A 224 7.44 -0.90 3.52
CA ALA A 224 8.85 -0.96 3.18
C ALA A 224 9.54 -2.23 3.68
N ASN A 225 8.92 -2.99 4.60
CA ASN A 225 9.58 -4.06 5.34
C ASN A 225 11.01 -3.66 5.80
N ASN A 226 11.13 -2.41 6.21
CA ASN A 226 12.37 -1.73 6.59
C ASN A 226 12.01 -0.56 7.49
N ASN A 227 12.86 -0.16 8.41
CA ASN A 227 12.57 0.99 9.23
C ASN A 227 12.39 2.26 8.36
N VAL A 228 11.15 2.76 8.29
CA VAL A 228 10.80 3.92 7.44
C VAL A 228 11.36 5.24 7.98
N ARG A 229 11.97 5.27 9.17
CA ARG A 229 12.60 6.46 9.73
C ARG A 229 14.12 6.48 9.57
N THR A 230 14.78 5.31 9.61
CA THR A 230 16.24 5.20 9.62
C THR A 230 16.81 4.22 8.61
N GLY A 231 15.96 3.44 7.94
CA GLY A 231 16.37 2.40 7.01
C GLY A 231 16.86 2.94 5.65
N GLU A 232 17.36 2.04 4.82
CA GLU A 232 17.90 2.38 3.48
C GLU A 232 16.84 3.01 2.55
N VAL A 233 15.57 2.57 2.67
CA VAL A 233 14.46 3.13 1.88
C VAL A 233 14.20 4.59 2.29
N ASN A 234 14.22 4.89 3.60
CA ASN A 234 14.12 6.27 4.07
C ASN A 234 15.29 7.14 3.56
N ALA A 235 16.50 6.62 3.64
CA ALA A 235 17.67 7.34 3.14
C ALA A 235 17.53 7.67 1.64
N MET A 236 17.09 6.72 0.83
CA MET A 236 16.82 6.92 -0.60
C MET A 236 15.74 7.98 -0.83
N MET A 237 14.58 7.91 -0.13
CA MET A 237 13.49 8.86 -0.23
C MET A 237 13.94 10.29 0.16
N ARG A 238 14.65 10.43 1.27
CA ARG A 238 15.17 11.74 1.73
C ARG A 238 16.16 12.35 0.74
N ASN A 239 17.02 11.54 0.12
CA ASN A 239 17.95 12.02 -0.91
C ASN A 239 17.22 12.57 -2.14
N LYS A 240 15.95 12.17 -2.36
CA LYS A 240 15.07 12.71 -3.40
C LYS A 240 14.21 13.89 -2.90
N GLY A 241 14.42 14.37 -1.69
CA GLY A 241 13.62 15.45 -1.10
C GLY A 241 12.22 15.03 -0.61
N LEU A 242 11.94 13.73 -0.57
CA LEU A 242 10.71 13.20 0.01
C LEU A 242 10.85 13.14 1.55
N ILE A 243 9.75 13.33 2.25
CA ILE A 243 9.70 13.30 3.72
C ILE A 243 8.72 12.23 4.18
N GLU A 244 9.03 11.57 5.28
CA GLU A 244 8.09 10.72 5.97
C GLU A 244 7.14 11.61 6.77
N ILE A 245 5.84 11.57 6.42
CA ILE A 245 4.84 12.55 6.90
C ILE A 245 4.63 12.44 8.40
N HIS A 246 4.49 11.22 8.94
CA HIS A 246 4.23 11.02 10.35
C HIS A 246 5.39 11.54 11.22
N ALA A 247 6.64 11.20 10.87
CA ALA A 247 7.81 11.72 11.59
C ALA A 247 7.96 13.23 11.47
N SER A 248 7.58 13.80 10.31
CA SER A 248 7.61 15.24 10.08
C SER A 248 6.60 15.99 10.94
N GLN A 249 5.40 15.45 11.09
CA GLN A 249 4.33 16.09 11.87
C GLN A 249 4.44 15.83 13.37
N HIS A 250 5.00 14.68 13.74
CA HIS A 250 5.14 14.26 15.14
C HIS A 250 6.60 13.96 15.50
N PRO A 251 7.52 14.94 15.39
CA PRO A 251 8.97 14.70 15.54
C PRO A 251 9.40 14.31 16.96
N LYS A 252 8.56 14.57 17.95
CA LYS A 252 8.82 14.26 19.37
C LYS A 252 8.23 12.93 19.82
N LEU A 253 7.36 12.30 19.01
CA LEU A 253 6.76 11.04 19.38
C LEU A 253 7.74 9.89 19.07
N PRO A 254 7.84 8.88 19.95
CA PRO A 254 8.63 7.70 19.67
C PRO A 254 8.04 6.97 18.46
N PRO A 255 8.86 6.21 17.69
CA PRO A 255 8.35 5.39 16.62
C PRO A 255 7.43 4.31 17.18
N GLU A 256 6.29 4.11 16.57
CA GLU A 256 5.38 3.01 16.90
C GLU A 256 5.53 1.89 15.87
N SER A 257 5.45 0.64 16.33
CA SER A 257 5.45 -0.50 15.42
C SER A 257 4.16 -0.52 14.60
N THR A 258 4.29 -0.62 13.30
CA THR A 258 3.16 -0.81 12.38
C THR A 258 2.89 -2.31 12.12
N CYS A 259 3.74 -3.20 12.65
CA CYS A 259 3.63 -4.65 12.49
C CYS A 259 3.44 -5.35 13.84
N ASP A 260 2.35 -6.12 14.01
CA ASP A 260 2.04 -6.85 15.24
C ASP A 260 3.08 -7.92 15.63
N LYS A 261 3.87 -8.40 14.67
CA LYS A 261 4.91 -9.39 14.88
C LYS A 261 6.25 -8.78 15.27
N ASN A 262 6.36 -7.46 15.24
CA ASN A 262 7.60 -6.77 15.52
C ASN A 262 7.67 -6.37 16.99
N THR A 263 8.56 -7.03 17.74
CA THR A 263 8.79 -6.77 19.17
C THR A 263 9.69 -5.55 19.42
N GLN A 264 10.15 -4.85 18.39
CA GLN A 264 11.17 -3.80 18.49
C GLN A 264 10.64 -2.39 18.20
N ASP A 265 9.34 -2.14 18.22
CA ASP A 265 8.74 -0.82 17.93
C ASP A 265 9.30 -0.15 16.65
N ILE A 266 9.46 -0.95 15.59
CA ILE A 266 9.98 -0.48 14.31
C ILE A 266 8.83 -0.20 13.36
N PRO A 267 8.63 1.03 12.88
CA PRO A 267 7.66 1.33 11.84
C PRO A 267 8.18 0.81 10.49
N VAL A 268 7.44 -0.12 9.88
CA VAL A 268 7.78 -0.69 8.55
C VAL A 268 6.90 -0.15 7.43
N ASP A 269 5.76 0.45 7.78
CA ASP A 269 4.86 1.16 6.88
C ASP A 269 5.04 2.67 7.02
N GLY A 270 4.94 3.40 5.91
CA GLY A 270 5.06 4.85 5.88
C GLY A 270 4.36 5.50 4.69
N ILE A 271 4.12 6.79 4.80
CA ILE A 271 3.55 7.65 3.76
C ILE A 271 4.46 8.85 3.53
#